data_05f25e3e6ea912bd8eee0f128123e7bb
#
_entry.id   05f25e3e6ea912bd8eee0f128123e7bb
#
_cell.length_a   1.000
_cell.length_b   1.000
_cell.length_c   1.000
_cell.angle_alpha   90.00
_cell.angle_beta   90.00
_cell.angle_gamma   90.00
#
_symmetry.space_group_name_H-M   'P 1'
#
loop_
_entity.id
_entity.type
_entity.pdbx_description
1 polymer ?
#
loop_
_entity_poly.entity_id
_entity_poly.type
_entity_poly.pdbx_seq_one_letter_code
_entity_poly.pdbx_strand_id
1 'polypeptide(L)' 'MFQIVRCVLDENGAVIARRPSQPLFELWDDAVAMAEFDSSRLSGDYGYDEEGSCWWASDSRGQMHRFVVEEVATVDAAA' A
#
# COMPACT_ATOMS: atom_id res chain seq x y z
N MET A 1 -14.52 0.32 5.62
CA MET A 1 -13.27 1.07 5.82
C MET A 1 -12.18 0.52 4.93
N PHE A 2 -11.20 1.33 4.62
CA PHE A 2 -10.10 0.92 3.74
C PHE A 2 -8.77 1.06 4.48
N GLN A 3 -7.85 0.16 4.19
CA GLN A 3 -6.57 0.13 4.85
C GLN A 3 -5.47 0.02 3.81
N ILE A 4 -4.39 0.75 4.00
CA ILE A 4 -3.23 0.61 3.15
C ILE A 4 -2.36 -0.51 3.71
N VAL A 5 -1.99 -1.45 2.86
CA VAL A 5 -1.09 -2.53 3.24
C VAL A 5 0.19 -2.39 2.43
N ARG A 6 1.29 -2.23 3.11
CA ARG A 6 2.59 -2.13 2.45
C ARG A 6 3.16 -3.52 2.29
N CYS A 7 3.38 -3.93 1.07
CA CYS A 7 3.98 -5.22 0.76
C CYS A 7 5.41 -5.00 0.30
N VAL A 8 6.34 -5.72 0.88
CA VAL A 8 7.75 -5.67 0.48
C VAL A 8 7.99 -6.87 -0.42
N LEU A 9 8.61 -6.65 -1.56
CA LEU A 9 8.82 -7.71 -2.55
C LEU A 9 10.28 -8.06 -2.66
N ASP A 10 10.55 -9.32 -3.00
CA ASP A 10 11.92 -9.74 -3.24
C ASP A 10 12.30 -9.49 -4.71
N GLU A 11 13.47 -9.94 -5.13
CA GLU A 11 13.95 -9.71 -6.49
C GLU A 11 13.06 -10.36 -7.53
N ASN A 12 12.34 -11.38 -7.18
CA ASN A 12 11.47 -12.09 -8.12
C ASN A 12 10.04 -11.59 -8.07
N GLY A 13 9.76 -10.57 -7.28
CA GLY A 13 8.41 -10.03 -7.15
C GLY A 13 7.53 -10.75 -6.15
N ALA A 14 8.08 -11.66 -5.36
CA ALA A 14 7.28 -12.34 -4.35
C ALA A 14 7.19 -11.49 -3.08
N VAL A 15 6.04 -11.53 -2.41
CA VAL A 15 5.85 -10.77 -1.18
C VAL A 15 6.57 -11.45 -0.04
N ILE A 16 7.52 -10.74 0.58
CA ILE A 16 8.26 -11.27 1.70
C ILE A 16 7.86 -10.62 3.02
N ALA A 17 7.10 -9.56 2.98
CA ALA A 17 6.55 -8.94 4.19
C ALA A 17 5.29 -8.20 3.83
N ARG A 18 4.33 -8.17 4.75
CA ARG A 18 3.06 -7.53 4.54
C ARG A 18 2.75 -6.76 5.81
N ARG A 19 2.63 -5.46 5.70
CA ARG A 19 2.49 -4.59 6.88
C ARG A 19 1.29 -3.67 6.72
N PRO A 20 0.17 -3.99 7.38
CA PRO A 20 -0.97 -3.08 7.39
C PRO A 20 -0.61 -1.79 8.10
N SER A 21 -1.11 -0.68 7.61
CA SER A 21 -0.84 0.63 8.17
C SER A 21 -2.03 1.21 8.87
N GLN A 22 -1.80 2.10 9.79
CA GLN A 22 -2.82 2.94 10.39
C GLN A 22 -2.65 4.34 9.81
N PRO A 23 -3.69 5.14 9.71
CA PRO A 23 -5.07 4.88 10.13
C PRO A 23 -5.88 4.17 9.07
N LEU A 24 -7.13 3.85 9.39
CA LEU A 24 -8.08 3.37 8.41
C LEU A 24 -8.78 4.56 7.75
N PHE A 25 -9.26 4.37 6.53
CA PHE A 25 -9.91 5.44 5.78
C PHE A 25 -11.36 5.04 5.47
N GLU A 26 -12.27 6.00 5.55
CA GLU A 26 -13.65 5.74 5.20
C GLU A 26 -13.86 5.73 3.70
N LEU A 27 -13.06 6.48 2.96
CA LEU A 27 -13.21 6.58 1.52
C LEU A 27 -12.04 5.95 0.80
N TRP A 28 -12.35 5.24 -0.27
CA TRP A 28 -11.32 4.62 -1.12
C TRP A 28 -10.36 5.68 -1.65
N ASP A 29 -10.88 6.81 -2.13
CA ASP A 29 -10.04 7.84 -2.73
C ASP A 29 -9.04 8.42 -1.75
N ASP A 30 -9.41 8.54 -0.49
CA ASP A 30 -8.49 9.05 0.53
C ASP A 30 -7.36 8.06 0.79
N ALA A 31 -7.69 6.77 0.81
CA ALA A 31 -6.68 5.74 1.00
C ALA A 31 -5.71 5.69 -0.19
N VAL A 32 -6.25 5.81 -1.42
CA VAL A 32 -5.41 5.80 -2.62
C VAL A 32 -4.49 7.02 -2.63
N ALA A 33 -5.00 8.18 -2.25
CA ALA A 33 -4.17 9.40 -2.21
C ALA A 33 -3.05 9.27 -1.19
N MET A 34 -3.31 8.65 -0.04
CA MET A 34 -2.27 8.43 0.94
C MET A 34 -1.26 7.38 0.46
N ALA A 35 -1.71 6.36 -0.26
CA ALA A 35 -0.81 5.36 -0.82
C ALA A 35 0.14 6.00 -1.83
N GLU A 36 -0.35 6.94 -2.63
CA GLU A 36 0.48 7.69 -3.55
C GLU A 36 1.51 8.50 -2.76
N PHE A 37 1.08 9.21 -1.74
CA PHE A 37 1.96 10.04 -0.94
C PHE A 37 3.05 9.18 -0.28
N ASP A 38 2.67 8.04 0.28
CA ASP A 38 3.63 7.14 0.93
C ASP A 38 4.64 6.60 -0.07
N SER A 39 4.18 6.24 -1.29
CA SER A 39 5.08 5.72 -2.30
C SER A 39 6.07 6.79 -2.75
N SER A 40 5.63 8.04 -2.85
CA SER A 40 6.50 9.12 -3.28
C SER A 40 7.57 9.48 -2.25
N ARG A 41 7.42 9.02 -1.01
CA ARG A 41 8.40 9.34 0.03
C ARG A 41 9.60 8.40 0.05
N LEU A 42 9.52 7.30 -0.66
CA LEU A 42 10.69 6.43 -0.78
C LEU A 42 11.69 7.07 -1.74
N SER A 43 12.95 6.75 -1.61
CA SER A 43 13.99 7.48 -2.32
C SER A 43 14.11 7.15 -3.79
N GLY A 44 13.49 6.08 -4.24
CA GLY A 44 13.62 5.66 -5.63
C GLY A 44 12.46 6.06 -6.48
N ASP A 45 12.21 5.30 -7.54
CA ASP A 45 11.11 5.56 -8.44
C ASP A 45 9.79 5.09 -7.85
N TYR A 46 8.69 5.65 -8.32
CA TYR A 46 7.38 5.18 -7.92
C TYR A 46 6.38 5.40 -9.06
N GLY A 47 5.28 4.72 -9.00
CA GLY A 47 4.24 4.82 -10.01
C GLY A 47 3.01 4.03 -9.63
N TYR A 48 2.00 4.08 -10.51
CA TYR A 48 0.75 3.36 -10.29
C TYR A 48 0.68 2.17 -11.23
N ASP A 49 0.33 1.00 -10.68
CA ASP A 49 0.16 -0.21 -11.46
C ASP A 49 -1.33 -0.43 -11.67
N GLU A 50 -1.81 -0.20 -12.89
CA GLU A 50 -3.23 -0.33 -13.17
C GLU A 50 -3.69 -1.77 -13.09
N GLU A 51 -2.87 -2.72 -13.45
CA GLU A 51 -3.28 -4.11 -13.38
C GLU A 51 -3.45 -4.55 -11.94
N GLY A 52 -2.57 -4.17 -11.06
CA GLY A 52 -2.66 -4.53 -9.67
C GLY A 52 -3.47 -3.56 -8.83
N SER A 53 -3.90 -2.44 -9.43
CA SER A 53 -4.64 -1.39 -8.75
C SER A 53 -3.92 -0.93 -7.47
N CYS A 54 -2.64 -0.73 -7.56
CA CYS A 54 -1.84 -0.33 -6.40
C CYS A 54 -0.72 0.60 -6.80
N TRP A 55 -0.19 1.33 -5.84
CA TRP A 55 1.01 2.13 -6.03
C TRP A 55 2.22 1.26 -5.73
N TRP A 56 3.32 1.49 -6.45
CA TRP A 56 4.58 0.80 -6.20
C TRP A 56 5.69 1.84 -6.03
N ALA A 57 6.73 1.46 -5.35
CA ALA A 57 7.87 2.35 -5.18
C ALA A 57 9.11 1.52 -4.87
N SER A 58 10.28 2.05 -5.26
CA SER A 58 11.54 1.44 -4.86
C SER A 58 12.20 2.32 -3.80
N ASP A 59 12.91 1.70 -2.88
CA ASP A 59 13.60 2.46 -1.85
C ASP A 59 15.06 2.70 -2.28
N SER A 60 15.85 3.32 -1.42
CA SER A 60 17.22 3.69 -1.74
C SER A 60 18.13 2.47 -1.97
N ARG A 61 17.68 1.29 -1.56
CA ARG A 61 18.45 0.06 -1.78
C ARG A 61 17.97 -0.70 -3.00
N GLY A 62 16.99 -0.16 -3.71
CA GLY A 62 16.41 -0.82 -4.87
C GLY A 62 15.37 -1.86 -4.54
N GLN A 63 14.96 -1.97 -3.27
CA GLN A 63 13.95 -2.93 -2.91
C GLN A 63 12.56 -2.40 -3.30
N MET A 64 11.75 -3.28 -3.86
CA MET A 64 10.43 -2.89 -4.35
C MET A 64 9.37 -3.03 -3.27
N HIS A 65 8.49 -2.05 -3.21
CA HIS A 65 7.38 -2.03 -2.28
C HIS A 65 6.08 -1.78 -3.06
N ARG A 66 4.98 -2.35 -2.58
CA ARG A 66 3.66 -2.06 -3.12
C ARG A 66 2.78 -1.56 -1.99
N PHE A 67 1.97 -0.55 -2.30
CA PHE A 67 1.04 0.02 -1.34
C PHE A 67 -0.36 -0.31 -1.85
N VAL A 68 -0.97 -1.32 -1.27
CA VAL A 68 -2.24 -1.85 -1.72
C VAL A 68 -3.33 -1.35 -0.79
N VAL A 69 -4.46 -0.91 -1.34
CA VAL A 69 -5.61 -0.50 -0.53
C VAL A 69 -6.57 -1.67 -0.46
N GLU A 70 -6.85 -2.12 0.75
CA GLU A 70 -7.76 -3.25 0.95
C GLU A 70 -8.96 -2.81 1.77
N GLU A 71 -10.11 -3.36 1.46
CA GLU A 71 -11.30 -3.11 2.27
C GLU A 71 -11.26 -4.00 3.50
N VAL A 72 -11.51 -3.42 4.67
CA VAL A 72 -11.52 -4.18 5.91
C VAL A 72 -12.89 -4.05 6.57
N ALA A 73 -13.31 -5.09 7.22
CA ALA A 73 -14.60 -5.08 7.89
C ALA A 73 -14.57 -4.11 9.07
N THR A 74 -15.67 -3.39 9.24
CA THR A 74 -15.79 -2.56 10.38
C THR A 74 -16.14 -3.44 11.50
N VAL A 75 -15.48 -3.24 12.55
CA VAL A 75 -15.73 -4.06 13.55
C VAL A 75 -16.71 -3.82 14.38
N ASP A 76 -17.35 -3.11 14.38
CA ASP A 76 -18.30 -2.79 15.19
C ASP A 76 -19.04 -3.72 15.61
N ALA A 77 -19.13 -4.16 15.06
CA ALA A 77 -19.89 -4.95 15.25
C ALA A 77 -20.06 -5.43 16.37
N ALA A 78 -19.74 -5.39 16.57
CA ALA A 78 -19.95 -5.83 17.43
C ALA A 78 -20.53 -6.04 18.08
N ALA A 79 -20.67 -5.68 17.89
CA ALA A 79 -21.14 -5.91 18.57
C ALA A 79 -21.47 -6.51 19.11
#